data_762d588ae88fc9674dcd833eaf4bcfdb
#
_entry.id   762d588ae88fc9674dcd833eaf4bcfdb
#
_cell.length_a   1.000
_cell.length_b   1.000
_cell.length_c   1.000
_cell.angle_alpha   90.00
_cell.angle_beta   90.00
_cell.angle_gamma   90.00
#
_symmetry.space_group_name_H-M   'P 1'
#
loop_
_entity.id
_entity.type
_entity.pdbx_description
1 polymer ?
#
loop_
_entity_poly.entity_id
_entity_poly.type
_entity_poly.pdbx_seq_one_letter_code
_entity_poly.pdbx_strand_id
1 'polypeptide(L)'
;SGSGIVNLKSVIISNSVLGSYDKGIINIYGATINGGRIENNSLINIYDINLNLTDDTIRNYRTINIYGGTLVSSNGSPITNCNNNGIINIGTKDGNVSTESPVITGKTYGVSNSDSGKVNFYDGIVSGETGAFYGTVNEVEPGYKIVTNKTDSLTSATLTLIGDDEKVAVLNGINFSSLQDAINSASDTDESVITLYKDVIFDSNITVPANKNIKLYLNGHTLNKGSYDFTGEGKITVIDGTSTNALASIIENVKEVLNIGGIKKNIIVYEMDDGSAISSESTYKLYKDNEEVMLEEDAIGIYSVGNSNDEIRSANKKIYINELPKGKYKLIGDNNKKVKFEIDESGKIIGNVKENTKETSKIVSTAVAELIIMIQTGIEKVNYIMIILTLLVTISSLLYIVKKVYVRES
;
A
#
# COMPACT_ATOMS: atom_id res chain seq x y z
N SER A 1 14.47 9.85 25.61
CA SER A 1 14.32 9.05 24.39
C SER A 1 13.80 7.66 24.77
N GLY A 2 12.62 7.30 24.32
CA GLY A 2 11.99 6.01 24.58
C GLY A 2 10.67 5.88 23.84
N SER A 3 10.23 4.65 23.58
CA SER A 3 8.96 4.30 22.94
C SER A 3 7.75 4.49 23.89
N GLY A 4 7.68 5.62 24.57
CA GLY A 4 6.61 5.94 25.52
C GLY A 4 5.38 6.54 24.85
N ILE A 5 4.19 6.33 25.46
CA ILE A 5 2.94 6.98 25.09
C ILE A 5 2.63 8.07 26.13
N VAL A 6 2.42 9.29 25.66
CA VAL A 6 2.01 10.43 26.49
C VAL A 6 0.58 10.80 26.12
N ASN A 7 -0.31 10.81 27.10
CA ASN A 7 -1.70 11.23 26.93
C ASN A 7 -1.91 12.59 27.61
N LEU A 8 -2.19 13.62 26.84
CA LEU A 8 -2.50 14.97 27.34
C LEU A 8 -4.03 15.11 27.37
N LYS A 9 -4.56 15.37 28.58
CA LYS A 9 -6.00 15.55 28.78
C LYS A 9 -6.23 16.86 29.51
N SER A 10 -7.00 17.76 28.89
CA SER A 10 -7.36 19.08 29.46
C SER A 10 -6.16 19.88 29.94
N VAL A 11 -5.11 20.00 29.11
CA VAL A 11 -3.84 20.63 29.46
C VAL A 11 -3.79 22.02 28.84
N ILE A 12 -3.21 22.98 29.58
CA ILE A 12 -2.86 24.30 29.06
C ILE A 12 -1.35 24.37 28.91
N ILE A 13 -0.87 24.65 27.71
CA ILE A 13 0.55 24.81 27.38
C ILE A 13 0.74 26.25 26.93
N SER A 14 1.67 26.97 27.56
CA SER A 14 1.96 28.37 27.20
C SER A 14 3.45 28.56 26.90
N ASN A 15 3.73 29.21 25.76
CA ASN A 15 5.07 29.64 25.33
C ASN A 15 6.13 28.53 25.39
N SER A 16 5.76 27.30 25.06
CA SER A 16 6.62 26.13 25.17
C SER A 16 6.62 25.31 23.89
N VAL A 17 7.63 24.42 23.74
CA VAL A 17 7.68 23.47 22.65
C VAL A 17 7.19 22.12 23.17
N LEU A 18 6.14 21.58 22.51
CA LEU A 18 5.72 20.21 22.68
C LEU A 18 6.35 19.37 21.55
N GLY A 19 7.27 18.47 21.89
CA GLY A 19 7.97 17.65 20.89
C GLY A 19 7.72 16.15 21.05
N SER A 20 7.46 15.47 19.95
CA SER A 20 7.57 14.02 19.86
C SER A 20 8.90 13.64 19.22
N TYR A 21 9.61 12.68 19.79
CA TYR A 21 10.92 12.25 19.30
C TYR A 21 11.00 10.72 19.28
N ASP A 22 11.83 10.20 18.41
CA ASP A 22 12.09 8.77 18.23
C ASP A 22 10.82 7.95 17.87
N LYS A 23 10.40 7.04 18.73
CA LYS A 23 9.22 6.17 18.58
C LYS A 23 8.10 6.53 19.58
N GLY A 24 8.17 7.69 20.20
CA GLY A 24 7.15 8.15 21.16
C GLY A 24 5.84 8.53 20.47
N ILE A 25 4.72 8.29 21.16
CA ILE A 25 3.38 8.66 20.70
C ILE A 25 2.83 9.73 21.64
N ILE A 26 2.31 10.82 21.10
CA ILE A 26 1.59 11.84 21.87
C ILE A 26 0.12 11.82 21.44
N ASN A 27 -0.77 11.56 22.38
CA ASN A 27 -2.22 11.67 22.18
C ASN A 27 -2.75 12.91 22.91
N ILE A 28 -3.47 13.77 22.22
CA ILE A 28 -4.03 15.02 22.73
C ILE A 28 -5.55 14.90 22.74
N TYR A 29 -6.15 14.82 23.93
CA TYR A 29 -7.60 14.67 24.17
C TYR A 29 -8.25 15.96 24.72
N GLY A 30 -7.73 17.08 24.41
CA GLY A 30 -8.17 18.39 24.88
C GLY A 30 -6.95 19.14 25.43
N ALA A 31 -6.45 20.05 24.63
CA ALA A 31 -5.38 20.93 25.03
C ALA A 31 -5.67 22.34 24.53
N THR A 32 -5.29 23.35 25.33
CA THR A 32 -5.20 24.72 24.88
C THR A 32 -3.72 25.08 24.82
N ILE A 33 -3.26 25.47 23.64
CA ILE A 33 -1.87 25.87 23.43
C ILE A 33 -1.85 27.34 23.02
N ASN A 34 -1.24 28.18 23.89
CA ASN A 34 -1.13 29.60 23.70
C ASN A 34 0.34 29.97 23.51
N GLY A 35 0.73 30.21 22.28
CA GLY A 35 2.14 30.49 21.94
C GLY A 35 2.99 29.19 21.97
N GLY A 36 4.22 29.29 21.47
CA GLY A 36 5.10 28.15 21.33
C GLY A 36 4.83 27.34 20.04
N ARG A 37 5.25 26.09 20.02
CA ARG A 37 5.09 25.23 18.83
C ARG A 37 4.99 23.75 19.18
N ILE A 38 4.48 22.96 18.24
CA ILE A 38 4.55 21.50 18.26
C ILE A 38 5.58 21.04 17.21
N GLU A 39 6.53 20.20 17.61
CA GLU A 39 7.49 19.54 16.70
C GLU A 39 7.24 18.04 16.67
N ASN A 40 6.76 17.54 15.55
CA ASN A 40 6.46 16.13 15.39
C ASN A 40 7.55 15.40 14.61
N ASN A 41 8.38 14.64 15.33
CA ASN A 41 9.38 13.74 14.74
C ASN A 41 8.98 12.24 14.89
N SER A 42 7.73 11.92 15.27
CA SER A 42 7.24 10.57 15.45
C SER A 42 5.74 10.48 15.11
N LEU A 43 4.88 10.22 16.08
CA LEU A 43 3.43 10.15 15.90
C LEU A 43 2.71 11.07 16.90
N ILE A 44 1.87 11.96 16.38
CA ILE A 44 0.95 12.75 17.20
C ILE A 44 -0.49 12.48 16.73
N ASN A 45 -1.37 12.17 17.68
CA ASN A 45 -2.80 12.05 17.46
C ASN A 45 -3.51 13.19 18.20
N ILE A 46 -4.27 14.00 17.50
CA ILE A 46 -5.05 15.13 18.03
C ILE A 46 -6.52 14.77 17.93
N TYR A 47 -7.15 14.47 19.05
CA TYR A 47 -8.58 14.16 19.13
C TYR A 47 -9.41 15.41 19.37
N ASP A 48 -8.86 16.36 20.15
CA ASP A 48 -9.42 17.69 20.37
C ASP A 48 -8.32 18.64 20.82
N ILE A 49 -8.28 19.82 20.23
CA ILE A 49 -7.31 20.85 20.56
C ILE A 49 -7.91 22.23 20.30
N ASN A 50 -7.55 23.19 21.15
CA ASN A 50 -7.69 24.61 20.85
C ASN A 50 -6.30 25.24 20.76
N LEU A 51 -5.87 25.44 19.53
CA LEU A 51 -4.55 25.97 19.21
C LEU A 51 -4.71 27.35 18.59
N ASN A 52 -4.25 28.37 19.30
CA ASN A 52 -4.26 29.75 18.82
C ASN A 52 -2.85 30.30 18.88
N LEU A 53 -2.22 30.51 17.77
CA LEU A 53 -0.81 30.76 17.64
C LEU A 53 -0.50 31.97 16.76
N THR A 54 0.62 32.62 17.02
CA THR A 54 1.05 33.79 16.27
C THR A 54 1.88 33.46 15.04
N ASP A 55 2.56 32.31 15.04
CA ASP A 55 3.46 31.87 13.95
C ASP A 55 3.19 30.43 13.49
N ASP A 56 4.06 29.89 12.64
CA ASP A 56 4.04 28.49 12.23
C ASP A 56 4.18 27.54 13.40
N THR A 57 3.25 26.64 13.56
CA THR A 57 2.99 26.14 14.90
C THR A 57 3.09 24.66 15.07
N ILE A 58 2.68 23.90 14.08
CA ILE A 58 2.93 22.46 14.04
C ILE A 58 3.90 22.16 12.91
N ARG A 59 5.14 21.81 13.24
CA ARG A 59 6.14 21.34 12.29
C ARG A 59 6.10 19.84 12.26
N ASN A 60 5.63 19.29 11.12
CA ASN A 60 5.48 17.87 10.95
C ASN A 60 6.62 17.28 10.11
N TYR A 61 7.37 16.34 10.70
CA TYR A 61 8.43 15.58 10.04
C TYR A 61 8.08 14.09 9.89
N ARG A 62 6.96 13.65 10.48
CA ARG A 62 6.48 12.27 10.44
C ARG A 62 4.95 12.23 10.32
N THR A 63 4.25 11.50 11.15
CA THR A 63 2.80 11.35 11.02
C THR A 63 2.06 12.16 12.08
N ILE A 64 1.12 12.98 11.65
CA ILE A 64 0.16 13.64 12.52
C ILE A 64 -1.26 13.35 12.06
N ASN A 65 -2.11 12.91 12.98
CA ASN A 65 -3.52 12.68 12.77
C ASN A 65 -4.33 13.72 13.54
N ILE A 66 -5.23 14.43 12.85
CA ILE A 66 -6.08 15.49 13.42
C ILE A 66 -7.52 15.07 13.27
N TYR A 67 -8.11 14.57 14.34
CA TYR A 67 -9.49 14.06 14.35
C TYR A 67 -10.51 15.11 14.77
N GLY A 68 -10.06 16.20 15.43
CA GLY A 68 -10.96 17.25 15.89
C GLY A 68 -10.22 18.47 16.46
N GLY A 69 -11.02 19.47 16.84
CA GLY A 69 -10.54 20.70 17.44
C GLY A 69 -10.34 21.84 16.47
N THR A 70 -9.78 22.94 16.98
CA THR A 70 -9.56 24.20 16.23
C THR A 70 -8.09 24.56 16.25
N LEU A 71 -7.50 24.74 15.09
CA LEU A 71 -6.12 25.14 14.88
C LEU A 71 -6.11 26.47 14.12
N VAL A 72 -5.65 27.55 14.77
CA VAL A 72 -5.60 28.89 14.16
C VAL A 72 -4.17 29.45 14.25
N SER A 73 -3.67 30.01 13.15
CA SER A 73 -2.46 30.81 13.13
C SER A 73 -2.74 32.19 12.59
N SER A 74 -2.32 33.22 13.32
CA SER A 74 -2.53 34.64 12.94
C SER A 74 -1.43 35.19 12.03
N ASN A 75 -0.33 34.48 11.81
CA ASN A 75 0.79 34.94 10.99
C ASN A 75 1.31 33.98 9.93
N GLY A 76 0.98 32.69 9.99
CA GLY A 76 1.44 31.67 9.03
C GLY A 76 0.41 30.59 8.79
N SER A 77 0.90 29.38 8.55
CA SER A 77 0.09 28.16 8.46
C SER A 77 0.10 27.43 9.80
N PRO A 78 -1.06 27.02 10.36
CA PRO A 78 -1.09 26.30 11.64
C PRO A 78 -0.33 24.98 11.61
N ILE A 79 -0.21 24.35 10.46
CA ILE A 79 0.52 23.10 10.30
C ILE A 79 1.28 23.06 8.98
N THR A 80 2.53 22.61 9.07
CA THR A 80 3.45 22.52 7.93
C THR A 80 4.15 21.16 7.90
N ASN A 81 4.11 20.47 6.76
CA ASN A 81 5.04 19.40 6.47
C ASN A 81 6.43 19.99 6.19
N CYS A 82 7.42 19.52 6.91
CA CYS A 82 8.79 20.05 6.87
C CYS A 82 9.77 19.12 6.13
N ASN A 83 9.30 17.99 5.61
CA ASN A 83 10.07 17.08 4.76
C ASN A 83 9.15 16.12 3.98
N ASN A 84 9.75 15.33 3.10
CA ASN A 84 9.06 14.35 2.26
C ASN A 84 8.49 13.12 3.02
N ASN A 85 8.86 12.93 4.28
CA ASN A 85 8.33 11.86 5.14
C ASN A 85 7.16 12.32 6.01
N GLY A 86 6.82 13.62 5.96
CA GLY A 86 5.70 14.17 6.72
C GLY A 86 4.37 13.70 6.16
N ILE A 87 3.50 13.17 7.01
CA ILE A 87 2.12 12.78 6.68
C ILE A 87 1.18 13.56 7.60
N ILE A 88 0.26 14.30 7.02
CA ILE A 88 -0.82 14.98 7.73
C ILE A 88 -2.14 14.33 7.33
N ASN A 89 -2.83 13.73 8.29
CA ASN A 89 -4.18 13.19 8.09
C ASN A 89 -5.18 14.11 8.82
N ILE A 90 -6.16 14.63 8.10
CA ILE A 90 -7.21 15.51 8.60
C ILE A 90 -8.52 14.74 8.53
N GLY A 91 -9.09 14.39 9.69
CA GLY A 91 -10.20 13.45 9.81
C GLY A 91 -9.75 11.98 9.83
N THR A 92 -10.73 11.09 9.72
CA THR A 92 -10.52 9.64 9.68
C THR A 92 -11.05 9.10 8.36
N LYS A 93 -10.22 8.39 7.61
CA LYS A 93 -10.65 7.71 6.38
C LYS A 93 -11.79 6.73 6.68
N ASP A 94 -12.75 6.63 5.76
CA ASP A 94 -13.97 5.84 5.90
C ASP A 94 -14.84 6.26 7.10
N GLY A 95 -14.66 7.50 7.57
CA GLY A 95 -15.43 8.12 8.64
C GLY A 95 -16.68 8.87 8.15
N ASN A 96 -17.43 9.42 9.10
CA ASN A 96 -18.49 10.35 8.75
C ASN A 96 -17.91 11.72 8.43
N VAL A 97 -18.09 12.20 7.22
CA VAL A 97 -17.64 13.54 6.84
C VAL A 97 -18.55 14.60 7.47
N SER A 98 -17.94 15.56 8.15
CA SER A 98 -18.57 16.70 8.77
C SER A 98 -17.91 17.99 8.24
N THR A 99 -18.60 19.11 8.29
CA THR A 99 -18.02 20.41 7.99
C THR A 99 -17.79 21.23 9.26
N GLU A 100 -17.80 20.58 10.43
CA GLU A 100 -17.74 21.27 11.72
C GLU A 100 -16.37 21.09 12.41
N SER A 101 -15.74 19.94 12.23
CA SER A 101 -14.47 19.63 12.91
C SER A 101 -13.68 18.54 12.17
N PRO A 102 -12.34 18.63 12.08
CA PRO A 102 -11.50 19.70 12.60
C PRO A 102 -11.59 21.00 11.81
N VAL A 103 -11.33 22.14 12.46
CA VAL A 103 -11.26 23.46 11.82
C VAL A 103 -9.82 23.98 11.85
N ILE A 104 -9.24 24.18 10.68
CA ILE A 104 -7.83 24.59 10.52
C ILE A 104 -7.80 25.91 9.73
N THR A 105 -7.33 26.98 10.35
CA THR A 105 -7.33 28.33 9.73
C THR A 105 -5.94 28.99 9.85
N GLY A 106 -5.37 29.31 8.71
CA GLY A 106 -4.09 30.01 8.63
C GLY A 106 -4.21 31.44 8.11
N LYS A 107 -3.24 32.29 8.45
CA LYS A 107 -3.06 33.62 7.85
C LYS A 107 -2.67 33.50 6.36
N THR A 108 -1.83 32.50 6.03
CA THR A 108 -1.45 32.23 4.65
C THR A 108 -2.24 31.02 4.10
N TYR A 109 -1.89 29.85 4.51
CA TYR A 109 -2.60 28.60 4.16
C TYR A 109 -3.06 27.90 5.43
N GLY A 110 -4.15 27.15 5.37
CA GLY A 110 -4.57 26.32 6.48
C GLY A 110 -3.58 25.18 6.72
N VAL A 111 -3.11 24.56 5.64
CA VAL A 111 -2.07 23.53 5.68
C VAL A 111 -1.01 23.82 4.63
N SER A 112 0.26 23.74 5.02
CA SER A 112 1.40 23.91 4.12
C SER A 112 2.12 22.56 3.91
N ASN A 113 2.20 22.12 2.65
CA ASN A 113 2.93 20.92 2.22
C ASN A 113 4.06 21.30 1.28
N SER A 114 5.13 21.92 1.83
CA SER A 114 6.21 22.52 1.05
C SER A 114 7.20 21.52 0.45
N ASP A 115 7.37 20.34 1.06
CA ASP A 115 8.47 19.43 0.76
C ASP A 115 8.04 18.05 0.26
N SER A 116 6.97 17.99 -0.51
CA SER A 116 6.47 16.70 -1.09
C SER A 116 6.06 15.65 -0.05
N GLY A 117 5.78 16.06 1.17
CA GLY A 117 5.09 15.22 2.15
C GLY A 117 3.66 14.89 1.70
N LYS A 118 2.94 14.11 2.48
CA LYS A 118 1.56 13.73 2.17
C LYS A 118 0.57 14.52 3.02
N VAL A 119 -0.49 15.00 2.39
CA VAL A 119 -1.66 15.56 3.06
C VAL A 119 -2.89 14.79 2.60
N ASN A 120 -3.60 14.21 3.54
CA ASN A 120 -4.83 13.48 3.30
C ASN A 120 -5.98 14.21 4.01
N PHE A 121 -7.09 14.45 3.28
CA PHE A 121 -8.20 15.24 3.77
C PHE A 121 -9.48 14.40 3.75
N TYR A 122 -9.90 13.96 4.93
CA TYR A 122 -11.04 13.06 5.11
C TYR A 122 -12.22 13.73 5.82
N ASP A 123 -12.02 14.89 6.48
CA ASP A 123 -13.07 15.59 7.21
C ASP A 123 -12.68 17.03 7.56
N GLY A 124 -13.68 17.84 7.94
CA GLY A 124 -13.49 19.16 8.51
C GLY A 124 -13.43 20.33 7.51
N ILE A 125 -12.86 21.43 7.96
CA ILE A 125 -12.65 22.66 7.19
C ILE A 125 -11.19 23.08 7.26
N VAL A 126 -10.60 23.36 6.12
CA VAL A 126 -9.25 23.94 6.02
C VAL A 126 -9.36 25.29 5.31
N SER A 127 -8.81 26.34 5.91
CA SER A 127 -8.95 27.70 5.40
C SER A 127 -7.66 28.50 5.49
N GLY A 128 -7.47 29.46 4.59
CA GLY A 128 -6.37 30.41 4.65
C GLY A 128 -6.65 31.61 3.73
N GLU A 129 -6.01 32.78 4.02
CA GLU A 129 -6.20 33.98 3.21
C GLU A 129 -5.62 33.83 1.79
N THR A 130 -4.51 33.12 1.65
CA THR A 130 -3.91 32.84 0.35
C THR A 130 -4.54 31.59 -0.29
N GLY A 131 -4.88 30.58 0.53
CA GLY A 131 -5.50 29.34 0.10
C GLY A 131 -5.71 28.35 1.26
N ALA A 132 -6.55 27.37 1.07
CA ALA A 132 -6.74 26.33 2.07
C ALA A 132 -5.46 25.46 2.23
N PHE A 133 -4.91 25.01 1.11
CA PHE A 133 -3.71 24.19 1.06
C PHE A 133 -2.63 24.87 0.22
N TYR A 134 -1.37 24.75 0.66
CA TYR A 134 -0.19 24.92 -0.17
C TYR A 134 0.36 23.54 -0.53
N GLY A 135 0.58 23.28 -1.81
CA GLY A 135 0.94 21.96 -2.31
C GLY A 135 -0.27 21.04 -2.55
N THR A 136 -0.03 19.79 -2.79
CA THR A 136 -1.03 18.81 -3.22
C THR A 136 -1.70 18.14 -2.02
N VAL A 137 -3.03 17.97 -2.08
CA VAL A 137 -3.76 17.00 -1.26
C VAL A 137 -3.63 15.65 -1.97
N ASN A 138 -3.09 14.65 -1.28
CA ASN A 138 -2.73 13.37 -1.86
C ASN A 138 -3.91 12.38 -1.89
N GLU A 139 -4.76 12.46 -0.87
CA GLU A 139 -5.92 11.58 -0.75
C GLU A 139 -7.10 12.37 -0.15
N VAL A 140 -8.29 12.05 -0.63
CA VAL A 140 -9.55 12.62 -0.17
C VAL A 140 -10.45 11.48 0.28
N GLU A 141 -11.40 11.74 1.17
CA GLU A 141 -12.39 10.73 1.58
C GLU A 141 -13.08 10.11 0.37
N PRO A 142 -13.14 8.77 0.25
CA PRO A 142 -13.80 8.10 -0.87
C PRO A 142 -15.24 8.57 -1.08
N GLY A 143 -15.60 8.87 -2.30
CA GLY A 143 -16.94 9.39 -2.64
C GLY A 143 -17.11 10.89 -2.46
N TYR A 144 -16.09 11.59 -2.02
CA TYR A 144 -16.11 13.04 -1.83
C TYR A 144 -15.13 13.74 -2.75
N LYS A 145 -15.37 15.01 -2.98
CA LYS A 145 -14.47 15.95 -3.67
C LYS A 145 -14.24 17.18 -2.80
N ILE A 146 -13.12 17.82 -3.00
CA ILE A 146 -12.83 19.12 -2.38
C ILE A 146 -13.62 20.19 -3.11
N VAL A 147 -14.40 20.97 -2.35
CA VAL A 147 -15.03 22.19 -2.83
C VAL A 147 -14.38 23.39 -2.14
N THR A 148 -13.94 24.34 -2.94
CA THR A 148 -13.28 25.54 -2.46
C THR A 148 -14.22 26.73 -2.57
N ASN A 149 -14.47 27.38 -1.44
CA ASN A 149 -15.24 28.64 -1.36
C ASN A 149 -14.30 29.79 -1.04
N LYS A 150 -14.33 30.83 -1.83
CA LYS A 150 -13.53 32.02 -1.66
C LYS A 150 -14.42 33.20 -1.25
N THR A 151 -14.10 33.80 -0.12
CA THR A 151 -14.60 35.12 0.30
C THR A 151 -13.54 36.19 0.05
N ASP A 152 -13.82 37.44 0.37
CA ASP A 152 -12.85 38.53 0.19
C ASP A 152 -11.55 38.35 0.99
N SER A 153 -11.62 37.65 2.11
CA SER A 153 -10.50 37.49 3.04
C SER A 153 -10.05 36.03 3.26
N LEU A 154 -10.81 35.05 2.81
CA LEU A 154 -10.55 33.67 3.17
C LEU A 154 -10.92 32.68 2.05
N THR A 155 -10.04 31.75 1.78
CA THR A 155 -10.31 30.59 0.90
C THR A 155 -10.45 29.35 1.77
N SER A 156 -11.64 28.75 1.77
CA SER A 156 -11.96 27.57 2.58
C SER A 156 -12.15 26.35 1.69
N ALA A 157 -11.65 25.21 2.10
CA ALA A 157 -11.85 23.91 1.50
C ALA A 157 -12.68 23.01 2.42
N THR A 158 -13.71 22.39 1.87
CA THR A 158 -14.58 21.40 2.52
C THR A 158 -14.77 20.21 1.61
N LEU A 159 -15.31 19.12 2.15
CA LEU A 159 -15.65 17.93 1.38
C LEU A 159 -17.15 17.93 1.02
N THR A 160 -17.45 17.53 -0.20
CA THR A 160 -18.81 17.38 -0.71
C THR A 160 -18.95 16.06 -1.44
N LEU A 161 -20.05 15.35 -1.20
CA LEU A 161 -20.36 14.10 -1.91
C LEU A 161 -20.35 14.31 -3.43
N ILE A 162 -19.79 13.37 -4.15
CA ILE A 162 -19.83 13.32 -5.61
C ILE A 162 -21.23 12.88 -6.03
N GLY A 163 -21.94 13.79 -6.68
CA GLY A 163 -23.29 13.54 -7.18
C GLY A 163 -23.32 12.56 -8.36
N ASP A 164 -24.51 12.06 -8.67
CA ASP A 164 -24.72 11.11 -9.76
C ASP A 164 -24.39 11.69 -11.14
N ASP A 165 -24.55 12.98 -11.32
CA ASP A 165 -24.20 13.71 -12.54
C ASP A 165 -22.70 13.96 -12.71
N GLU A 166 -21.94 13.87 -11.63
CA GLU A 166 -20.49 14.10 -11.61
C GLU A 166 -19.67 12.81 -11.67
N LYS A 167 -20.27 11.67 -11.29
CA LYS A 167 -19.55 10.40 -11.23
C LYS A 167 -18.97 9.99 -12.58
N VAL A 168 -17.70 9.61 -12.57
CA VAL A 168 -16.99 8.99 -13.69
C VAL A 168 -16.92 7.49 -13.50
N ALA A 169 -16.70 7.05 -12.27
CA ALA A 169 -16.60 5.65 -11.90
C ALA A 169 -17.36 5.36 -10.60
N VAL A 170 -17.76 4.11 -10.41
CA VAL A 170 -18.38 3.61 -9.17
C VAL A 170 -17.64 2.36 -8.71
N LEU A 171 -17.29 2.31 -7.44
CA LEU A 171 -16.72 1.17 -6.74
C LEU A 171 -17.52 0.92 -5.46
N ASN A 172 -18.06 -0.28 -5.27
CA ASN A 172 -18.87 -0.65 -4.10
C ASN A 172 -19.99 0.32 -3.75
N GLY A 173 -20.65 0.91 -4.77
CA GLY A 173 -21.71 1.89 -4.60
C GLY A 173 -21.23 3.31 -4.27
N ILE A 174 -19.93 3.55 -4.18
CA ILE A 174 -19.32 4.85 -3.95
C ILE A 174 -18.99 5.51 -5.30
N ASN A 175 -19.41 6.76 -5.48
CA ASN A 175 -19.15 7.56 -6.67
C ASN A 175 -17.74 8.16 -6.64
N PHE A 176 -17.05 8.13 -7.77
CA PHE A 176 -15.74 8.77 -7.96
C PHE A 176 -15.77 9.70 -9.18
N SER A 177 -15.15 10.87 -9.05
CA SER A 177 -15.01 11.84 -10.13
C SER A 177 -13.87 11.55 -11.10
N SER A 178 -13.03 10.55 -10.77
CA SER A 178 -11.97 10.06 -11.65
C SER A 178 -11.81 8.54 -11.55
N LEU A 179 -11.29 7.93 -12.63
CA LEU A 179 -10.94 6.50 -12.62
C LEU A 179 -9.76 6.22 -11.70
N GLN A 180 -8.79 7.13 -11.60
CA GLN A 180 -7.62 6.96 -10.74
C GLN A 180 -8.02 6.88 -9.26
N ASP A 181 -8.94 7.74 -8.81
CA ASP A 181 -9.39 7.73 -7.41
C ASP A 181 -10.16 6.44 -7.07
N ALA A 182 -10.99 5.94 -8.01
CA ALA A 182 -11.63 4.64 -7.84
C ALA A 182 -10.61 3.49 -7.72
N ILE A 183 -9.57 3.49 -8.54
CA ILE A 183 -8.48 2.50 -8.48
C ILE A 183 -7.72 2.61 -7.15
N ASN A 184 -7.40 3.81 -6.70
CA ASN A 184 -6.68 4.03 -5.43
C ASN A 184 -7.50 3.52 -4.22
N SER A 185 -8.83 3.64 -4.30
CA SER A 185 -9.77 3.22 -3.25
C SER A 185 -10.14 1.73 -3.30
N ALA A 186 -9.67 0.98 -4.31
CA ALA A 186 -9.93 -0.45 -4.44
C ALA A 186 -9.28 -1.25 -3.29
N SER A 187 -9.77 -2.46 -3.03
CA SER A 187 -9.19 -3.37 -2.03
C SER A 187 -7.74 -3.72 -2.34
N ASP A 188 -6.92 -3.85 -1.31
CA ASP A 188 -5.53 -4.30 -1.40
C ASP A 188 -5.41 -5.84 -1.39
N THR A 189 -6.48 -6.54 -1.03
CA THR A 189 -6.48 -7.99 -0.82
C THR A 189 -7.40 -8.73 -1.76
N ASP A 190 -8.49 -8.08 -2.21
CA ASP A 190 -9.55 -8.72 -2.98
C ASP A 190 -9.71 -8.09 -4.36
N GLU A 191 -10.26 -8.84 -5.29
CA GLU A 191 -10.65 -8.30 -6.60
C GLU A 191 -11.73 -7.23 -6.43
N SER A 192 -11.47 -6.05 -6.97
CA SER A 192 -12.39 -4.91 -6.92
C SER A 192 -13.06 -4.68 -8.26
N VAL A 193 -14.37 -4.43 -8.23
CA VAL A 193 -15.18 -4.17 -9.42
C VAL A 193 -15.44 -2.67 -9.54
N ILE A 194 -14.92 -2.07 -10.61
CA ILE A 194 -15.15 -0.66 -10.96
C ILE A 194 -16.02 -0.60 -12.20
N THR A 195 -17.07 0.23 -12.17
CA THR A 195 -17.97 0.44 -13.31
C THR A 195 -17.88 1.89 -13.76
N LEU A 196 -17.69 2.12 -15.07
CA LEU A 196 -17.69 3.47 -15.64
C LEU A 196 -19.12 3.99 -15.83
N TYR A 197 -19.26 5.32 -15.70
CA TYR A 197 -20.49 6.08 -15.94
C TYR A 197 -20.28 7.28 -16.87
N LYS A 198 -19.04 7.47 -17.34
CA LYS A 198 -18.67 8.44 -18.39
C LYS A 198 -17.53 7.87 -19.22
N ASP A 199 -17.37 8.42 -20.42
CA ASP A 199 -16.17 8.19 -21.22
C ASP A 199 -14.94 8.77 -20.50
N VAL A 200 -13.85 8.02 -20.52
CA VAL A 200 -12.60 8.41 -19.87
C VAL A 200 -11.55 8.66 -20.94
N ILE A 201 -11.04 9.88 -20.97
CA ILE A 201 -9.89 10.27 -21.80
C ILE A 201 -8.69 10.45 -20.84
N PHE A 202 -7.61 9.73 -21.08
CA PHE A 202 -6.41 9.86 -20.26
C PHE A 202 -5.72 11.19 -20.56
N ASP A 203 -5.49 11.98 -19.53
CA ASP A 203 -4.65 13.19 -19.53
C ASP A 203 -3.26 12.93 -18.97
N SER A 204 -3.09 11.79 -18.33
CA SER A 204 -1.85 11.27 -17.75
C SER A 204 -1.93 9.74 -17.68
N ASN A 205 -0.83 9.08 -17.32
CA ASN A 205 -0.86 7.66 -17.05
C ASN A 205 -1.73 7.35 -15.84
N ILE A 206 -2.54 6.30 -15.95
CA ILE A 206 -3.34 5.75 -14.84
C ILE A 206 -2.50 4.70 -14.11
N THR A 207 -2.21 4.95 -12.84
CA THR A 207 -1.40 4.02 -12.03
C THR A 207 -2.27 2.98 -11.36
N VAL A 208 -1.96 1.70 -11.54
CA VAL A 208 -2.57 0.58 -10.81
C VAL A 208 -1.52 0.03 -9.85
N PRO A 209 -1.62 0.28 -8.53
CA PRO A 209 -0.66 -0.20 -7.54
C PRO A 209 -0.52 -1.72 -7.51
N ALA A 210 0.63 -2.24 -7.09
CA ALA A 210 0.99 -3.66 -7.13
C ALA A 210 -0.02 -4.61 -6.43
N ASN A 211 -0.64 -4.13 -5.36
CA ASN A 211 -1.61 -4.88 -4.57
C ASN A 211 -3.06 -4.80 -5.10
N LYS A 212 -3.32 -4.07 -6.19
CA LYS A 212 -4.66 -3.91 -6.76
C LYS A 212 -4.93 -4.95 -7.84
N ASN A 213 -6.11 -5.58 -7.76
CA ASN A 213 -6.67 -6.45 -8.79
C ASN A 213 -8.04 -5.91 -9.19
N ILE A 214 -8.13 -5.30 -10.38
CA ILE A 214 -9.29 -4.54 -10.82
C ILE A 214 -10.02 -5.25 -11.96
N LYS A 215 -11.35 -5.37 -11.82
CA LYS A 215 -12.27 -5.63 -12.92
C LYS A 215 -12.93 -4.32 -13.33
N LEU A 216 -12.60 -3.78 -14.49
CA LEU A 216 -13.11 -2.51 -14.99
C LEU A 216 -14.19 -2.75 -16.05
N TYR A 217 -15.44 -2.53 -15.70
CA TYR A 217 -16.57 -2.58 -16.62
C TYR A 217 -16.75 -1.23 -17.31
N LEU A 218 -16.70 -1.26 -18.64
CA LEU A 218 -16.89 -0.05 -19.45
C LEU A 218 -18.33 0.45 -19.42
N ASN A 219 -19.33 -0.42 -19.23
CA ASN A 219 -20.74 -0.07 -19.11
C ASN A 219 -21.25 0.76 -20.30
N GLY A 220 -20.77 0.44 -21.51
CA GLY A 220 -21.09 1.15 -22.74
C GLY A 220 -20.29 2.44 -22.98
N HIS A 221 -19.40 2.81 -22.04
CA HIS A 221 -18.50 3.94 -22.19
C HIS A 221 -17.16 3.54 -22.81
N THR A 222 -16.36 4.51 -23.16
CA THR A 222 -15.06 4.32 -23.84
C THR A 222 -13.87 4.72 -22.95
N LEU A 223 -12.75 4.03 -23.17
CA LEU A 223 -11.45 4.42 -22.66
C LEU A 223 -10.58 4.91 -23.84
N ASN A 224 -10.25 6.16 -23.84
CA ASN A 224 -9.29 6.72 -24.82
C ASN A 224 -7.98 7.01 -24.12
N LYS A 225 -7.01 6.14 -24.32
CA LYS A 225 -5.68 6.25 -23.71
C LYS A 225 -4.80 7.31 -24.38
N GLY A 226 -5.04 7.63 -25.65
CA GLY A 226 -4.20 8.55 -26.39
C GLY A 226 -2.73 8.11 -26.40
N SER A 227 -1.84 8.99 -25.90
CA SER A 227 -0.41 8.72 -25.72
C SER A 227 -0.06 8.16 -24.32
N TYR A 228 -1.03 8.01 -23.45
CA TYR A 228 -0.88 7.51 -22.07
C TYR A 228 -1.30 6.05 -21.99
N ASP A 229 -1.00 5.41 -20.84
CA ASP A 229 -1.36 4.03 -20.61
C ASP A 229 -1.62 3.76 -19.11
N PHE A 230 -2.07 2.54 -18.81
CA PHE A 230 -2.02 2.03 -17.46
C PHE A 230 -0.57 1.72 -17.08
N THR A 231 -0.17 2.11 -15.88
CA THR A 231 1.18 1.92 -15.33
C THR A 231 1.10 1.34 -13.93
N GLY A 232 2.23 0.97 -13.34
CA GLY A 232 2.30 0.36 -12.02
C GLY A 232 2.56 -1.14 -12.09
N GLU A 233 2.19 -1.87 -11.05
CA GLU A 233 2.47 -3.31 -10.93
C GLU A 233 1.22 -4.14 -10.64
N GLY A 234 0.05 -3.51 -10.61
CA GLY A 234 -1.23 -4.17 -10.38
C GLY A 234 -1.78 -4.88 -11.61
N LYS A 235 -2.98 -5.42 -11.44
CA LYS A 235 -3.72 -6.09 -12.51
C LYS A 235 -5.01 -5.35 -12.79
N ILE A 236 -5.32 -5.15 -14.07
CA ILE A 236 -6.60 -4.64 -14.52
C ILE A 236 -7.16 -5.49 -15.65
N THR A 237 -8.40 -5.92 -15.52
CA THR A 237 -9.15 -6.63 -16.56
C THR A 237 -10.24 -5.69 -17.08
N VAL A 238 -10.11 -5.25 -18.32
CA VAL A 238 -11.09 -4.39 -18.97
C VAL A 238 -12.19 -5.25 -19.60
N ILE A 239 -13.43 -4.96 -19.28
CA ILE A 239 -14.60 -5.74 -19.67
C ILE A 239 -15.60 -4.83 -20.39
N ASP A 240 -16.00 -5.24 -21.59
CA ASP A 240 -17.06 -4.59 -22.34
C ASP A 240 -18.43 -5.19 -21.93
N GLY A 241 -18.93 -4.73 -20.81
CA GLY A 241 -20.15 -5.22 -20.21
C GLY A 241 -20.63 -4.28 -19.10
N THR A 242 -21.75 -4.66 -18.48
CA THR A 242 -22.28 -3.90 -17.33
C THR A 242 -22.06 -4.72 -16.05
N SER A 243 -21.55 -4.04 -15.00
CA SER A 243 -21.59 -4.59 -13.64
C SER A 243 -22.94 -4.25 -13.03
N THR A 244 -23.85 -5.21 -12.98
CA THR A 244 -25.07 -5.07 -12.20
C THR A 244 -24.91 -5.85 -10.90
N ASN A 245 -25.11 -5.19 -9.75
CA ASN A 245 -25.18 -5.84 -8.43
C ASN A 245 -26.44 -6.73 -8.26
N ALA A 246 -27.19 -6.97 -9.32
CA ALA A 246 -28.36 -7.85 -9.32
C ALA A 246 -27.99 -9.21 -9.96
N LEU A 247 -28.60 -10.27 -9.46
CA LEU A 247 -28.54 -11.67 -9.90
C LEU A 247 -28.89 -11.94 -11.40
N ALA A 248 -28.80 -10.94 -12.27
CA ALA A 248 -29.00 -11.09 -13.71
C ALA A 248 -27.70 -11.55 -14.37
N SER A 249 -27.81 -12.42 -15.35
CA SER A 249 -26.71 -12.96 -16.14
C SER A 249 -25.82 -11.83 -16.67
N ILE A 250 -24.61 -11.73 -16.14
CA ILE A 250 -23.61 -10.80 -16.61
C ILE A 250 -23.11 -11.29 -17.95
N ILE A 251 -23.34 -10.52 -19.02
CA ILE A 251 -22.72 -10.78 -20.32
C ILE A 251 -21.36 -10.05 -20.27
N GLU A 252 -20.31 -10.82 -20.09
CA GLU A 252 -18.94 -10.30 -20.05
C GLU A 252 -18.23 -10.60 -21.37
N ASN A 253 -17.75 -9.56 -22.05
CA ASN A 253 -16.79 -9.67 -23.11
C ASN A 253 -15.46 -9.08 -22.61
N VAL A 254 -14.50 -9.95 -22.26
CA VAL A 254 -13.17 -9.49 -21.86
C VAL A 254 -12.49 -8.88 -23.07
N LYS A 255 -12.22 -7.56 -23.01
CA LYS A 255 -11.46 -6.84 -24.05
C LYS A 255 -9.96 -6.99 -23.87
N GLU A 256 -9.51 -6.84 -22.65
CA GLU A 256 -8.08 -6.76 -22.36
C GLU A 256 -7.81 -7.20 -20.92
N VAL A 257 -6.75 -7.99 -20.72
CA VAL A 257 -6.21 -8.32 -19.41
C VAL A 257 -4.80 -7.77 -19.34
N LEU A 258 -4.60 -6.75 -18.54
CA LEU A 258 -3.32 -6.10 -18.36
C LEU A 258 -2.73 -6.50 -16.99
N ASN A 259 -1.67 -7.27 -17.02
CA ASN A 259 -0.77 -7.42 -15.87
C ASN A 259 0.31 -6.34 -16.00
N ILE A 260 0.09 -5.20 -15.36
CA ILE A 260 0.88 -3.98 -15.61
C ILE A 260 2.32 -4.13 -15.13
N GLY A 261 2.55 -4.84 -14.02
CA GLY A 261 3.89 -5.24 -13.56
C GLY A 261 4.54 -6.33 -14.41
N GLY A 262 3.88 -6.75 -15.51
CA GLY A 262 4.35 -7.83 -16.37
C GLY A 262 4.06 -9.22 -15.78
N ILE A 263 4.28 -10.22 -16.61
CA ILE A 263 4.18 -11.62 -16.20
C ILE A 263 5.38 -11.93 -15.31
N LYS A 264 5.12 -12.30 -14.07
CA LYS A 264 6.13 -12.81 -13.14
C LYS A 264 6.09 -14.33 -13.11
N LYS A 265 7.25 -14.96 -13.08
CA LYS A 265 7.39 -16.41 -13.05
C LYS A 265 8.23 -16.87 -11.89
N ASN A 266 7.81 -17.98 -11.31
CA ASN A 266 8.60 -18.71 -10.34
C ASN A 266 9.39 -19.78 -11.09
N ILE A 267 10.70 -19.86 -10.86
CA ILE A 267 11.57 -20.80 -11.55
C ILE A 267 12.34 -21.70 -10.57
N ILE A 268 12.73 -22.85 -11.08
CA ILE A 268 13.65 -23.78 -10.42
C ILE A 268 14.87 -23.92 -11.31
N VAL A 269 16.04 -23.56 -10.79
CA VAL A 269 17.33 -23.87 -11.40
C VAL A 269 17.84 -25.17 -10.78
N TYR A 270 18.12 -26.15 -11.59
CA TYR A 270 18.55 -27.49 -11.15
C TYR A 270 19.80 -28.00 -11.88
N GLU A 271 20.17 -27.36 -12.99
CA GLU A 271 21.27 -27.77 -13.85
C GLU A 271 21.90 -26.53 -14.47
N MET A 272 23.20 -26.57 -14.72
CA MET A 272 23.96 -25.55 -15.44
C MET A 272 23.96 -25.82 -16.95
N ASP A 273 24.35 -24.82 -17.77
CA ASP A 273 24.36 -24.96 -19.24
C ASP A 273 25.34 -26.06 -19.72
N ASP A 274 26.32 -26.44 -18.92
CA ASP A 274 27.28 -27.52 -19.21
C ASP A 274 26.78 -28.91 -18.78
N GLY A 275 25.51 -29.02 -18.34
CA GLY A 275 24.92 -30.26 -17.85
C GLY A 275 25.33 -30.66 -16.43
N SER A 276 26.08 -29.83 -15.73
CA SER A 276 26.46 -30.10 -14.34
C SER A 276 25.35 -29.72 -13.37
N ALA A 277 25.19 -30.52 -12.31
CA ALA A 277 24.25 -30.17 -11.23
C ALA A 277 24.67 -28.89 -10.50
N ILE A 278 23.69 -28.19 -9.91
CA ILE A 278 23.92 -27.07 -9.01
C ILE A 278 24.74 -27.54 -7.81
N SER A 279 25.83 -26.84 -7.51
CA SER A 279 26.67 -27.14 -6.36
C SER A 279 26.04 -26.62 -5.06
N SER A 280 26.09 -27.40 -3.99
CA SER A 280 25.69 -26.94 -2.64
C SER A 280 26.77 -26.15 -1.93
N GLU A 281 28.01 -26.16 -2.46
CA GLU A 281 29.17 -25.46 -1.88
C GLU A 281 29.42 -24.10 -2.52
N SER A 282 28.77 -23.82 -3.66
CA SER A 282 28.93 -22.58 -4.42
C SER A 282 27.88 -21.53 -4.05
N THR A 283 28.28 -20.27 -4.13
CA THR A 283 27.40 -19.11 -4.12
C THR A 283 27.11 -18.65 -5.54
N TYR A 284 25.97 -18.03 -5.74
CA TYR A 284 25.49 -17.64 -7.06
C TYR A 284 25.04 -16.18 -7.07
N LYS A 285 25.07 -15.56 -8.25
CA LYS A 285 24.53 -14.24 -8.53
C LYS A 285 23.63 -14.30 -9.74
N LEU A 286 22.48 -13.63 -9.67
CA LEU A 286 21.55 -13.51 -10.77
C LEU A 286 21.72 -12.15 -11.47
N TYR A 287 21.72 -12.18 -12.79
CA TYR A 287 21.76 -10.99 -13.64
C TYR A 287 20.58 -10.99 -14.58
N LYS A 288 20.02 -9.82 -14.83
CA LYS A 288 19.05 -9.54 -15.89
C LYS A 288 19.63 -8.48 -16.80
N ASP A 289 19.71 -8.76 -18.11
CA ASP A 289 20.26 -7.85 -19.12
C ASP A 289 21.64 -7.26 -18.77
N ASN A 290 22.47 -8.03 -18.04
CA ASN A 290 23.79 -7.74 -17.46
C ASN A 290 23.79 -6.87 -16.18
N GLU A 291 22.66 -6.51 -15.64
CA GLU A 291 22.54 -5.87 -14.32
C GLU A 291 22.28 -6.93 -13.24
N GLU A 292 22.90 -6.79 -12.07
CA GLU A 292 22.70 -7.73 -10.94
C GLU A 292 21.30 -7.54 -10.37
N VAL A 293 20.55 -8.64 -10.22
CA VAL A 293 19.22 -8.64 -9.63
C VAL A 293 19.34 -8.83 -8.14
N MET A 294 18.80 -7.89 -7.38
CA MET A 294 18.72 -7.97 -5.92
C MET A 294 17.70 -9.03 -5.51
N LEU A 295 18.11 -9.98 -4.68
CA LEU A 295 17.26 -11.06 -4.18
C LEU A 295 17.32 -11.11 -2.66
N GLU A 296 16.17 -11.37 -2.05
CA GLU A 296 16.00 -11.64 -0.63
C GLU A 296 15.77 -13.14 -0.41
N GLU A 297 16.39 -13.72 0.61
CA GLU A 297 16.21 -15.12 0.96
C GLU A 297 14.91 -15.30 1.77
N ASP A 298 13.89 -15.90 1.18
CA ASP A 298 12.62 -16.24 1.86
C ASP A 298 12.80 -17.46 2.77
N ALA A 299 13.60 -18.42 2.33
CA ALA A 299 14.02 -19.63 3.06
C ALA A 299 15.24 -20.22 2.38
N ILE A 300 15.92 -21.16 3.02
CA ILE A 300 17.14 -21.80 2.49
C ILE A 300 16.93 -22.31 1.05
N GLY A 301 17.61 -21.69 0.10
CA GLY A 301 17.52 -21.99 -1.33
C GLY A 301 16.29 -21.46 -2.05
N ILE A 302 15.48 -20.62 -1.40
CA ILE A 302 14.30 -19.97 -1.96
C ILE A 302 14.47 -18.46 -1.86
N TYR A 303 14.36 -17.78 -2.97
CA TYR A 303 14.62 -16.34 -3.10
C TYR A 303 13.47 -15.66 -3.82
N SER A 304 13.24 -14.39 -3.49
CA SER A 304 12.34 -13.49 -4.22
C SER A 304 13.07 -12.23 -4.64
N VAL A 305 12.59 -11.56 -5.69
CA VAL A 305 13.11 -10.23 -6.07
C VAL A 305 12.84 -9.25 -4.93
N GLY A 306 13.88 -8.61 -4.42
CA GLY A 306 13.83 -7.75 -3.23
C GLY A 306 14.81 -6.58 -3.29
N ASN A 307 15.05 -5.96 -2.15
CA ASN A 307 15.94 -4.80 -2.02
C ASN A 307 17.26 -5.12 -1.30
N SER A 308 17.45 -6.35 -0.86
CA SER A 308 18.71 -6.84 -0.29
C SER A 308 19.50 -7.64 -1.34
N ASN A 309 20.75 -7.89 -1.05
CA ASN A 309 21.64 -8.67 -1.93
C ASN A 309 22.13 -9.89 -1.16
N ASP A 310 21.21 -10.80 -0.85
CA ASP A 310 21.52 -12.02 -0.14
C ASP A 310 22.31 -12.97 -1.06
N GLU A 311 23.29 -13.68 -0.49
CA GLU A 311 24.03 -14.68 -1.24
C GLU A 311 23.13 -15.85 -1.63
N ILE A 312 22.99 -16.08 -2.92
CA ILE A 312 22.20 -17.18 -3.43
C ILE A 312 22.94 -18.50 -3.19
N ARG A 313 22.32 -19.40 -2.43
CA ARG A 313 22.81 -20.78 -2.17
C ARG A 313 21.75 -21.79 -2.57
N SER A 314 22.17 -22.97 -2.93
CA SER A 314 21.24 -24.04 -3.28
C SER A 314 20.77 -24.82 -2.05
N ALA A 315 19.51 -25.27 -2.07
CA ALA A 315 19.01 -26.30 -1.19
C ALA A 315 18.75 -27.57 -2.01
N ASN A 316 19.28 -28.71 -1.57
CA ASN A 316 19.12 -29.98 -2.27
C ASN A 316 19.46 -29.90 -3.78
N LYS A 317 20.55 -29.21 -4.12
CA LYS A 317 21.00 -28.97 -5.50
C LYS A 317 19.98 -28.26 -6.39
N LYS A 318 19.15 -27.42 -5.79
CA LYS A 318 18.17 -26.60 -6.50
C LYS A 318 18.18 -25.19 -5.93
N ILE A 319 17.90 -24.20 -6.78
CA ILE A 319 17.66 -22.81 -6.41
C ILE A 319 16.27 -22.45 -6.90
N TYR A 320 15.44 -21.96 -6.01
CA TYR A 320 14.10 -21.48 -6.32
C TYR A 320 14.13 -19.97 -6.35
N ILE A 321 13.67 -19.36 -7.43
CA ILE A 321 13.59 -17.90 -7.56
C ILE A 321 12.17 -17.54 -7.94
N ASN A 322 11.51 -16.78 -7.09
CA ASN A 322 10.12 -16.38 -7.22
C ASN A 322 10.00 -14.98 -7.84
N GLU A 323 8.86 -14.74 -8.47
CA GLU A 323 8.43 -13.42 -8.96
C GLU A 323 9.38 -12.77 -9.97
N LEU A 324 10.13 -13.55 -10.76
CA LEU A 324 10.97 -13.02 -11.82
C LEU A 324 10.13 -12.44 -12.95
N PRO A 325 10.26 -11.14 -13.27
CA PRO A 325 9.60 -10.53 -14.41
C PRO A 325 10.19 -11.02 -15.74
N LYS A 326 9.52 -10.69 -16.86
CA LYS A 326 10.07 -10.95 -18.20
C LYS A 326 11.48 -10.40 -18.34
N GLY A 327 12.34 -11.07 -19.10
CA GLY A 327 13.71 -10.65 -19.37
C GLY A 327 14.65 -11.80 -19.63
N LYS A 328 15.89 -11.47 -19.99
CA LYS A 328 16.97 -12.41 -20.21
C LYS A 328 17.83 -12.51 -18.97
N TYR A 329 17.92 -13.69 -18.43
CA TYR A 329 18.59 -13.96 -17.17
C TYR A 329 19.85 -14.78 -17.34
N LYS A 330 20.78 -14.58 -16.39
CA LYS A 330 22.01 -15.36 -16.28
C LYS A 330 22.33 -15.54 -14.79
N LEU A 331 22.28 -16.77 -14.31
CA LEU A 331 22.78 -17.15 -12.99
C LEU A 331 24.23 -17.62 -13.13
N ILE A 332 25.12 -17.06 -12.32
CA ILE A 332 26.57 -17.38 -12.36
C ILE A 332 27.00 -17.83 -10.96
N GLY A 333 27.67 -18.98 -10.88
CA GLY A 333 28.32 -19.44 -9.66
C GLY A 333 29.74 -18.88 -9.50
N ASP A 334 30.26 -18.87 -8.27
CA ASP A 334 31.65 -18.53 -7.95
C ASP A 334 32.67 -19.46 -8.63
N ASN A 335 32.23 -20.65 -9.05
CA ASN A 335 32.97 -21.61 -9.87
C ASN A 335 32.97 -21.31 -11.37
N ASN A 336 32.50 -20.11 -11.78
CA ASN A 336 32.31 -19.66 -13.17
C ASN A 336 31.33 -20.48 -14.03
N LYS A 337 30.62 -21.43 -13.46
CA LYS A 337 29.52 -22.11 -14.13
C LYS A 337 28.31 -21.21 -14.21
N LYS A 338 27.54 -21.35 -15.28
CA LYS A 338 26.40 -20.48 -15.53
C LYS A 338 25.23 -21.24 -16.14
N VAL A 339 24.03 -20.71 -15.91
CA VAL A 339 22.83 -21.06 -16.64
C VAL A 339 22.17 -19.80 -17.18
N LYS A 340 21.75 -19.86 -18.44
CA LYS A 340 21.00 -18.78 -19.09
C LYS A 340 19.58 -19.21 -19.34
N PHE A 341 18.65 -18.31 -19.13
CA PHE A 341 17.24 -18.54 -19.43
C PHE A 341 16.57 -17.19 -19.77
N GLU A 342 15.40 -17.27 -20.38
CA GLU A 342 14.58 -16.12 -20.76
C GLU A 342 13.12 -16.39 -20.35
N ILE A 343 12.49 -15.35 -19.84
CA ILE A 343 11.03 -15.29 -19.67
C ILE A 343 10.56 -14.31 -20.74
N ASP A 344 9.89 -14.80 -21.76
CA ASP A 344 9.47 -13.99 -22.92
C ASP A 344 8.22 -13.14 -22.61
N GLU A 345 7.77 -12.36 -23.57
CA GLU A 345 6.60 -11.46 -23.46
C GLU A 345 5.29 -12.22 -23.16
N SER A 346 5.21 -13.51 -23.48
CA SER A 346 4.07 -14.38 -23.19
C SER A 346 4.19 -15.09 -21.82
N GLY A 347 5.31 -14.92 -21.11
CA GLY A 347 5.63 -15.62 -19.88
C GLY A 347 6.14 -17.05 -20.12
N LYS A 348 6.49 -17.41 -21.34
CA LYS A 348 7.11 -18.70 -21.63
C LYS A 348 8.57 -18.69 -21.18
N ILE A 349 8.96 -19.72 -20.46
CA ILE A 349 10.33 -19.93 -20.02
C ILE A 349 11.11 -20.65 -21.13
N ILE A 350 12.26 -20.08 -21.51
CA ILE A 350 13.16 -20.60 -22.53
C ILE A 350 14.53 -20.79 -21.87
N GLY A 351 15.11 -21.97 -21.93
CA GLY A 351 16.40 -22.28 -21.36
C GLY A 351 16.36 -23.45 -20.38
N ASN A 352 17.47 -23.71 -19.69
CA ASN A 352 17.67 -24.92 -18.87
C ASN A 352 17.15 -24.75 -17.42
N VAL A 353 15.92 -24.22 -17.28
CA VAL A 353 15.23 -24.05 -16.01
C VAL A 353 13.78 -24.53 -16.12
N LYS A 354 13.13 -24.80 -15.00
CA LYS A 354 11.72 -25.25 -14.95
C LYS A 354 10.86 -24.20 -14.28
N GLU A 355 9.61 -24.10 -14.74
CA GLU A 355 8.59 -23.32 -14.03
C GLU A 355 8.23 -24.03 -12.72
N ASN A 356 8.22 -23.27 -11.64
CA ASN A 356 7.73 -23.74 -10.35
C ASN A 356 6.24 -23.40 -10.25
N THR A 357 5.39 -24.35 -10.56
CA THR A 357 3.93 -24.20 -10.48
C THR A 357 3.37 -24.45 -9.08
N LYS A 358 4.23 -24.79 -8.11
CA LYS A 358 3.81 -25.03 -6.73
C LYS A 358 4.02 -23.76 -5.91
N GLU A 359 2.96 -23.24 -5.33
CA GLU A 359 3.06 -22.25 -4.23
C GLU A 359 3.72 -22.91 -3.01
N THR A 360 5.03 -22.86 -2.92
CA THR A 360 5.78 -23.61 -1.91
C THR A 360 6.14 -22.81 -0.66
N SER A 361 5.87 -21.51 -0.60
CA SER A 361 6.42 -20.70 0.50
C SER A 361 5.41 -20.05 1.45
N LYS A 362 4.16 -19.90 1.08
CA LYS A 362 3.20 -19.19 1.98
C LYS A 362 2.58 -20.07 3.06
N ILE A 363 2.46 -21.37 2.87
CA ILE A 363 1.72 -22.25 3.81
C ILE A 363 2.56 -22.56 5.06
N VAL A 364 3.86 -22.70 4.95
CA VAL A 364 4.72 -23.06 6.10
C VAL A 364 5.01 -21.84 6.97
N SER A 365 5.24 -20.67 6.38
CA SER A 365 5.53 -19.44 7.15
C SER A 365 4.29 -18.90 7.88
N THR A 366 3.10 -18.99 7.30
CA THR A 366 1.87 -18.54 7.95
C THR A 366 1.50 -19.43 9.14
N ALA A 367 1.60 -20.75 9.00
CA ALA A 367 1.32 -21.69 10.10
C ALA A 367 2.32 -21.56 11.26
N VAL A 368 3.60 -21.30 10.96
CA VAL A 368 4.63 -21.10 11.99
C VAL A 368 4.50 -19.71 12.63
N ALA A 369 4.18 -18.67 11.85
CA ALA A 369 3.94 -17.33 12.38
C ALA A 369 2.68 -17.26 13.26
N GLU A 370 1.59 -17.91 12.87
CA GLU A 370 0.38 -18.03 13.70
C GLU A 370 0.65 -18.82 15.00
N LEU A 371 1.46 -19.87 14.93
CA LEU A 371 1.87 -20.63 16.11
C LEU A 371 2.72 -19.78 17.07
N ILE A 372 3.64 -18.97 16.56
CA ILE A 372 4.49 -18.07 17.36
C ILE A 372 3.65 -16.95 17.98
N ILE A 373 2.69 -16.38 17.26
CA ILE A 373 1.78 -15.36 17.77
C ILE A 373 0.88 -15.94 18.89
N MET A 374 0.35 -17.15 18.72
CA MET A 374 -0.40 -17.85 19.77
C MET A 374 0.44 -18.09 21.03
N ILE A 375 1.71 -18.39 20.91
CA ILE A 375 2.63 -18.58 22.05
C ILE A 375 2.95 -17.24 22.73
N GLN A 376 3.06 -16.16 21.99
CA GLN A 376 3.42 -14.82 22.51
C GLN A 376 2.24 -14.06 23.15
N THR A 377 0.99 -14.35 22.75
CA THR A 377 -0.20 -13.63 23.24
C THR A 377 -0.79 -14.20 24.53
N GLY A 378 -0.16 -15.21 25.14
CA GLY A 378 -0.46 -15.63 26.51
C GLY A 378 -1.90 -16.07 26.71
N ILE A 379 -2.45 -16.90 25.83
CA ILE A 379 -3.71 -17.57 26.08
C ILE A 379 -3.49 -18.54 27.25
N GLU A 380 -4.07 -18.17 28.39
CA GLU A 380 -4.03 -18.96 29.63
C GLU A 380 -4.38 -20.43 29.38
N LYS A 381 -3.50 -21.29 29.82
CA LYS A 381 -3.62 -22.73 30.13
C LYS A 381 -4.97 -23.38 29.75
N VAL A 382 -5.29 -23.45 28.48
CA VAL A 382 -6.30 -24.38 27.99
C VAL A 382 -5.60 -25.48 27.21
N ASN A 383 -5.29 -26.55 27.98
CA ASN A 383 -4.91 -27.87 27.48
C ASN A 383 -3.90 -27.90 26.29
N TYR A 384 -2.67 -27.47 26.55
CA TYR A 384 -1.52 -27.65 25.65
C TYR A 384 -1.40 -29.08 25.08
N ILE A 385 -1.80 -30.07 25.84
CA ILE A 385 -1.78 -31.49 25.44
C ILE A 385 -2.78 -31.77 24.32
N MET A 386 -3.97 -31.13 24.31
CA MET A 386 -4.96 -31.32 23.26
C MET A 386 -4.54 -30.67 21.93
N ILE A 387 -3.89 -29.50 21.98
CA ILE A 387 -3.41 -28.80 20.77
C ILE A 387 -2.24 -29.59 20.15
N ILE A 388 -1.31 -30.06 20.97
CA ILE A 388 -0.20 -30.91 20.49
C ILE A 388 -0.70 -32.23 19.95
N LEU A 389 -1.70 -32.86 20.57
CA LEU A 389 -2.31 -34.10 20.06
C LEU A 389 -3.06 -33.88 18.75
N THR A 390 -3.76 -32.75 18.58
CA THR A 390 -4.45 -32.43 17.31
C THR A 390 -3.45 -32.14 16.18
N LEU A 391 -2.36 -31.43 16.49
CA LEU A 391 -1.27 -31.19 15.53
C LEU A 391 -0.55 -32.49 15.14
N LEU A 392 -0.27 -33.39 16.07
CA LEU A 392 0.33 -34.69 15.79
C LEU A 392 -0.57 -35.57 14.94
N VAL A 393 -1.88 -35.54 15.18
CA VAL A 393 -2.88 -36.30 14.37
C VAL A 393 -2.98 -35.71 12.96
N THR A 394 -2.97 -34.38 12.80
CA THR A 394 -3.01 -33.74 11.48
C THR A 394 -1.72 -33.97 10.68
N ILE A 395 -0.56 -33.88 11.30
CA ILE A 395 0.73 -34.18 10.67
C ILE A 395 0.82 -35.66 10.29
N SER A 396 0.35 -36.56 11.16
CA SER A 396 0.34 -38.01 10.87
C SER A 396 -0.61 -38.37 9.73
N SER A 397 -1.78 -37.73 9.66
CA SER A 397 -2.72 -37.91 8.55
C SER A 397 -2.21 -37.33 7.23
N LEU A 398 -1.50 -36.19 7.27
CA LEU A 398 -0.85 -35.62 6.10
C LEU A 398 0.29 -36.52 5.58
N LEU A 399 1.12 -37.04 6.49
CA LEU A 399 2.19 -38.00 6.14
C LEU A 399 1.63 -39.31 5.59
N TYR A 400 0.48 -39.78 6.11
CA TYR A 400 -0.20 -40.95 5.58
C TYR A 400 -0.75 -40.71 4.17
N ILE A 401 -1.34 -39.53 3.90
CA ILE A 401 -1.83 -39.16 2.57
C ILE A 401 -0.69 -39.03 1.59
N VAL A 402 0.40 -38.37 1.98
CA VAL A 402 1.60 -38.25 1.15
C VAL A 402 2.20 -39.62 0.81
N LYS A 403 2.30 -40.51 1.81
CA LYS A 403 2.80 -41.87 1.59
C LYS A 403 1.87 -42.67 0.67
N LYS A 404 0.55 -42.53 0.76
CA LYS A 404 -0.42 -43.20 -0.07
C LYS A 404 -0.45 -42.72 -1.52
N VAL A 405 -0.14 -41.42 -1.72
CA VAL A 405 0.01 -40.85 -3.08
C VAL A 405 1.33 -41.29 -3.70
N TYR A 406 2.42 -41.33 -2.95
CA TYR A 406 3.73 -41.75 -3.44
C TYR A 406 3.79 -43.26 -3.79
N VAL A 407 3.04 -44.11 -3.09
CA VAL A 407 3.03 -45.57 -3.34
C VAL A 407 2.08 -45.98 -4.50
N ARG A 408 1.27 -45.05 -5.01
CA ARG A 408 0.41 -45.29 -6.19
C ARG A 408 1.06 -44.89 -7.52
N GLU A 409 2.21 -44.27 -7.49
CA GLU A 409 2.96 -43.85 -8.68
C GLU A 409 4.31 -44.61 -8.89
N SER A 410 4.50 -45.71 -8.15
CA SER A 410 5.64 -46.62 -8.36
C SER A 410 5.19 -47.95 -8.92
#